data_4023a6274b2306ddc53d4d9e281f508e
#
_entry.id   4023a6274b2306ddc53d4d9e281f508e
#
_cell.length_a   1.000
_cell.length_b   1.000
_cell.length_c   1.000
_cell.angle_alpha   90.00
_cell.angle_beta   90.00
_cell.angle_gamma   90.00
#
_symmetry.space_group_name_H-M   'P 1'
#
loop_
_entity.id
_entity.type
_entity.pdbx_description
1 polymer ?
#
loop_
_entity_poly.entity_id
_entity_poly.type
_entity_poly.pdbx_seq_one_letter_code
_entity_poly.pdbx_strand_id
1 'polypeptide(L)'
;MKSLICLVISICVVLSFAGCSLQQDVDITVADMLELSDDEMITELLIELGEDDFDSLNESEKVIYTAVAFEMEVLNGGVVQFLSNEAYGSASYVCEALEKLGAEDHLNLLQQDLEKNKVNLIDLSAFVTDDLDAFSKLYDQYNFDTYENEYYNMPSIPDSIRTYIRNHAEDFS
;
A
#
# COMPACT_ATOMS: atom_id res chain seq x y z
N MET A 1 -2.32 25.92 13.43
CA MET A 1 -1.72 26.14 12.10
C MET A 1 -1.09 24.81 11.73
N LYS A 2 -1.74 24.08 10.85
CA LYS A 2 -1.36 22.72 10.46
C LYS A 2 -0.30 22.83 9.36
N SER A 3 0.92 22.37 9.61
CA SER A 3 1.93 22.23 8.58
C SER A 3 1.84 20.81 8.06
N LEU A 4 1.19 20.68 6.92
CA LEU A 4 1.14 19.46 6.14
C LEU A 4 2.36 19.49 5.21
N ILE A 5 3.40 18.76 5.53
CA ILE A 5 4.46 18.48 4.55
C ILE A 5 4.43 16.97 4.33
N CYS A 6 3.53 16.58 3.44
CA CYS A 6 3.57 15.27 2.81
C CYS A 6 4.69 15.32 1.79
N LEU A 7 5.83 14.68 2.05
CA LEU A 7 6.91 14.57 1.08
C LEU A 7 6.57 13.43 0.10
N VAL A 8 5.65 13.72 -0.82
CA VAL A 8 5.45 12.88 -2.00
C VAL A 8 6.66 13.12 -2.90
N ILE A 9 7.60 12.19 -2.93
CA ILE A 9 8.59 12.14 -4.01
C ILE A 9 7.84 11.61 -5.24
N SER A 10 7.08 12.51 -5.86
CA SER A 10 6.51 12.29 -7.17
C SER A 10 7.63 12.24 -8.19
N ILE A 11 7.95 11.05 -8.68
CA ILE A 11 8.73 10.92 -9.93
C ILE A 11 7.79 11.34 -11.06
N CYS A 12 7.69 12.64 -11.29
CA CYS A 12 7.07 13.18 -12.49
C CYS A 12 7.89 12.77 -13.71
N VAL A 13 7.49 11.69 -14.36
CA VAL A 13 7.84 11.50 -15.78
C VAL A 13 7.01 12.49 -16.55
N VAL A 14 7.59 13.66 -16.81
CA VAL A 14 7.00 14.68 -17.70
C VAL A 14 7.12 14.18 -19.12
N LEU A 15 6.10 13.49 -19.60
CA LEU A 15 5.86 13.35 -21.04
C LEU A 15 5.11 14.59 -21.50
N SER A 16 5.87 15.55 -22.04
CA SER A 16 5.32 16.72 -22.70
C SER A 16 4.63 16.30 -23.99
N PHE A 17 3.31 16.09 -23.94
CA PHE A 17 2.47 16.16 -25.12
C PHE A 17 1.50 17.33 -24.96
N ALA A 18 1.72 18.35 -25.80
CA ALA A 18 0.76 19.42 -25.99
C ALA A 18 -0.49 18.85 -26.66
N GLY A 19 -1.53 18.69 -25.89
CA GLY A 19 -2.87 18.35 -26.35
C GLY A 19 -3.82 18.62 -25.20
N CYS A 20 -4.57 19.73 -25.33
CA CYS A 20 -5.69 20.04 -24.44
C CYS A 20 -6.76 18.96 -24.66
N SER A 21 -6.73 17.87 -23.89
CA SER A 21 -7.85 16.96 -23.75
C SER A 21 -8.48 17.26 -22.41
N LEU A 22 -9.75 17.64 -22.42
CA LEU A 22 -10.63 17.54 -21.28
C LEU A 22 -10.47 16.12 -20.74
N GLN A 23 -9.87 15.96 -19.56
CA GLN A 23 -9.86 14.72 -18.82
C GLN A 23 -11.32 14.49 -18.45
N GLN A 24 -12.00 13.64 -19.20
CA GLN A 24 -13.25 13.06 -18.75
C GLN A 24 -12.84 12.14 -17.61
N ASP A 25 -13.33 12.38 -16.42
CA ASP A 25 -13.40 11.39 -15.36
C ASP A 25 -14.21 10.23 -15.92
N VAL A 26 -13.53 9.24 -16.45
CA VAL A 26 -14.15 7.98 -16.87
C VAL A 26 -14.17 7.14 -15.61
N ASP A 27 -15.32 7.04 -14.98
CA ASP A 27 -15.52 6.08 -13.89
C ASP A 27 -15.13 4.68 -14.42
N ILE A 28 -13.99 4.17 -13.97
CA ILE A 28 -13.51 2.85 -14.34
C ILE A 28 -14.39 1.84 -13.61
N THR A 29 -15.05 0.95 -14.36
CA THR A 29 -15.83 -0.11 -13.72
C THR A 29 -14.89 -1.16 -13.09
N VAL A 30 -15.39 -1.89 -12.07
CA VAL A 30 -14.67 -3.04 -11.49
C VAL A 30 -14.20 -4.03 -12.55
N ALA A 31 -15.03 -4.26 -13.59
CA ALA A 31 -14.68 -5.14 -14.69
C ALA A 31 -13.50 -4.62 -15.52
N ASP A 32 -13.49 -3.31 -15.83
CA ASP A 32 -12.40 -2.68 -16.57
C ASP A 32 -11.10 -2.69 -15.75
N MET A 33 -11.19 -2.43 -14.45
CA MET A 33 -10.05 -2.45 -13.53
C MET A 33 -9.36 -3.82 -13.46
N LEU A 34 -10.13 -4.90 -13.50
CA LEU A 34 -9.61 -6.27 -13.48
C LEU A 34 -8.88 -6.68 -14.76
N GLU A 35 -9.06 -5.96 -15.86
CA GLU A 35 -8.37 -6.19 -17.15
C GLU A 35 -7.07 -5.36 -17.29
N LEU A 36 -6.80 -4.43 -16.37
CA LEU A 36 -5.57 -3.65 -16.36
C LEU A 36 -4.35 -4.53 -16.04
N SER A 37 -3.16 -4.07 -16.41
CA SER A 37 -1.91 -4.64 -15.89
C SER A 37 -1.81 -4.44 -14.37
N ASP A 38 -0.93 -5.19 -13.69
CA ASP A 38 -0.77 -5.08 -12.24
C ASP A 38 -0.43 -3.65 -11.81
N ASP A 39 0.53 -3.02 -12.48
CA ASP A 39 0.96 -1.64 -12.16
C ASP A 39 -0.17 -0.63 -12.38
N GLU A 40 -0.94 -0.77 -13.47
CA GLU A 40 -2.08 0.11 -13.76
C GLU A 40 -3.19 -0.09 -12.73
N MET A 41 -3.56 -1.33 -12.41
CA MET A 41 -4.58 -1.64 -11.42
C MET A 41 -4.20 -1.10 -10.03
N ILE A 42 -2.97 -1.31 -9.58
CA ILE A 42 -2.46 -0.79 -8.31
C ILE A 42 -2.54 0.73 -8.28
N THR A 43 -2.14 1.38 -9.37
CA THR A 43 -2.17 2.85 -9.46
C THR A 43 -3.59 3.40 -9.40
N GLU A 44 -4.52 2.84 -10.16
CA GLU A 44 -5.92 3.28 -10.19
C GLU A 44 -6.62 3.05 -8.83
N LEU A 45 -6.43 1.87 -8.22
CA LEU A 45 -6.97 1.58 -6.88
C LEU A 45 -6.44 2.55 -5.81
N LEU A 46 -5.13 2.89 -5.90
CA LEU A 46 -4.55 3.84 -4.95
C LEU A 46 -5.11 5.26 -5.14
N ILE A 47 -5.34 5.68 -6.40
CA ILE A 47 -5.93 6.99 -6.69
C ILE A 47 -7.36 7.03 -6.17
N GLU A 48 -8.17 6.02 -6.50
CA GLU A 48 -9.59 6.00 -6.16
C GLU A 48 -9.83 5.91 -4.66
N LEU A 49 -9.16 4.98 -3.98
CA LEU A 49 -9.35 4.77 -2.54
C LEU A 49 -8.53 5.75 -1.68
N GLY A 50 -7.48 6.34 -2.23
CA GLY A 50 -6.58 7.24 -1.51
C GLY A 50 -7.10 8.68 -1.36
N GLU A 51 -8.21 9.05 -2.03
CA GLU A 51 -8.86 10.35 -1.86
C GLU A 51 -9.66 10.43 -0.55
N ASP A 52 -10.08 9.29 -0.02
CA ASP A 52 -10.87 9.17 1.19
C ASP A 52 -10.00 8.98 2.44
N ASP A 53 -10.54 9.38 3.60
CA ASP A 53 -9.94 9.05 4.89
C ASP A 53 -10.05 7.53 5.13
N PHE A 54 -8.95 6.86 5.46
CA PHE A 54 -8.91 5.42 5.69
C PHE A 54 -10.03 4.92 6.62
N ASP A 55 -10.35 5.69 7.65
CA ASP A 55 -11.42 5.35 8.60
C ASP A 55 -12.82 5.37 7.97
N SER A 56 -13.00 6.10 6.87
CA SER A 56 -14.29 6.20 6.15
C SER A 56 -14.52 5.08 5.15
N LEU A 57 -13.47 4.38 4.72
CA LEU A 57 -13.55 3.24 3.82
C LEU A 57 -14.36 2.09 4.42
N ASN A 58 -15.11 1.36 3.58
CA ASN A 58 -15.74 0.12 4.01
C ASN A 58 -14.69 -1.00 4.22
N GLU A 59 -15.10 -2.15 4.74
CA GLU A 59 -14.18 -3.24 5.07
C GLU A 59 -13.41 -3.78 3.85
N SER A 60 -14.07 -3.93 2.71
CA SER A 60 -13.45 -4.43 1.48
C SER A 60 -12.50 -3.39 0.88
N GLU A 61 -12.86 -2.13 0.91
CA GLU A 61 -12.02 -1.01 0.51
C GLU A 61 -10.77 -0.90 1.38
N LYS A 62 -10.89 -1.05 2.71
CA LYS A 62 -9.75 -1.08 3.64
C LYS A 62 -8.76 -2.20 3.31
N VAL A 63 -9.28 -3.40 3.02
CA VAL A 63 -8.44 -4.53 2.61
C VAL A 63 -7.64 -4.19 1.35
N ILE A 64 -8.33 -3.68 0.33
CA ILE A 64 -7.69 -3.35 -0.95
C ILE A 64 -6.72 -2.20 -0.81
N TYR A 65 -7.14 -1.08 -0.19
CA TYR A 65 -6.26 0.07 0.02
C TYR A 65 -4.97 -0.33 0.75
N THR A 66 -5.10 -1.08 1.85
CA THR A 66 -3.94 -1.52 2.63
C THR A 66 -3.01 -2.42 1.81
N ALA A 67 -3.57 -3.35 1.02
CA ALA A 67 -2.77 -4.25 0.20
C ALA A 67 -2.04 -3.51 -0.92
N VAL A 68 -2.70 -2.56 -1.57
CA VAL A 68 -2.14 -1.71 -2.62
C VAL A 68 -1.02 -0.82 -2.08
N ALA A 69 -1.27 -0.13 -0.96
CA ALA A 69 -0.27 0.71 -0.30
C ALA A 69 0.94 -0.14 0.15
N PHE A 70 0.68 -1.32 0.71
CA PHE A 70 1.74 -2.25 1.12
C PHE A 70 2.58 -2.72 -0.06
N GLU A 71 1.95 -3.19 -1.15
CA GLU A 71 2.62 -3.62 -2.37
C GLU A 71 3.52 -2.51 -2.93
N MET A 72 2.95 -1.33 -3.12
CA MET A 72 3.65 -0.18 -3.69
C MET A 72 4.85 0.26 -2.82
N GLU A 73 4.65 0.39 -1.51
CA GLU A 73 5.68 0.87 -0.60
C GLU A 73 6.80 -0.17 -0.40
N VAL A 74 6.46 -1.46 -0.33
CA VAL A 74 7.46 -2.54 -0.23
C VAL A 74 8.33 -2.60 -1.48
N LEU A 75 7.75 -2.49 -2.66
CA LEU A 75 8.51 -2.48 -3.92
C LEU A 75 9.37 -1.22 -4.08
N ASN A 76 8.96 -0.10 -3.49
CA ASN A 76 9.66 1.18 -3.60
C ASN A 76 10.80 1.32 -2.59
N GLY A 77 10.60 0.89 -1.35
CA GLY A 77 11.58 1.08 -0.27
C GLY A 77 11.47 0.10 0.90
N GLY A 78 10.76 -1.01 0.72
CA GLY A 78 10.66 -2.06 1.73
C GLY A 78 9.63 -1.80 2.83
N VAL A 79 9.58 -2.75 3.76
CA VAL A 79 8.59 -2.73 4.86
C VAL A 79 8.76 -1.50 5.77
N VAL A 80 9.98 -1.03 5.98
CA VAL A 80 10.24 0.18 6.78
C VAL A 80 9.55 1.40 6.17
N GLN A 81 9.59 1.53 4.83
CA GLN A 81 8.93 2.64 4.14
C GLN A 81 7.41 2.58 4.30
N PHE A 82 6.83 1.40 4.13
CA PHE A 82 5.39 1.20 4.36
C PHE A 82 4.99 1.60 5.79
N LEU A 83 5.68 1.08 6.81
CA LEU A 83 5.39 1.39 8.20
C LEU A 83 5.52 2.89 8.52
N SER A 84 6.39 3.59 7.81
CA SER A 84 6.62 5.03 8.02
C SER A 84 5.58 5.89 7.31
N ASN A 85 5.28 5.59 6.04
CA ASN A 85 4.35 6.36 5.24
C ASN A 85 2.90 6.15 5.68
N GLU A 86 2.56 4.91 6.09
CA GLU A 86 1.22 4.50 6.47
C GLU A 86 0.98 4.44 8.00
N ALA A 87 1.90 5.00 8.80
CA ALA A 87 1.85 4.93 10.27
C ALA A 87 0.55 5.46 10.90
N TYR A 88 -0.09 6.43 10.26
CA TYR A 88 -1.37 7.02 10.70
C TYR A 88 -2.59 6.50 9.91
N GLY A 89 -2.38 5.57 8.99
CA GLY A 89 -3.40 5.04 8.11
C GLY A 89 -3.46 3.52 8.17
N SER A 90 -3.20 2.90 7.03
CA SER A 90 -3.43 1.48 6.80
C SER A 90 -2.42 0.53 7.45
N ALA A 91 -1.24 0.99 7.89
CA ALA A 91 -0.18 0.09 8.36
C ALA A 91 -0.61 -0.80 9.54
N SER A 92 -1.46 -0.29 10.45
CA SER A 92 -1.97 -1.10 11.56
C SER A 92 -2.88 -2.25 11.11
N TYR A 93 -3.44 -2.17 9.92
CA TYR A 93 -4.40 -3.11 9.35
C TYR A 93 -3.75 -4.17 8.44
N VAL A 94 -2.45 -4.08 8.15
CA VAL A 94 -1.77 -4.89 7.12
C VAL A 94 -1.90 -6.40 7.33
N CYS A 95 -1.75 -6.88 8.56
CA CYS A 95 -1.88 -8.31 8.84
C CYS A 95 -3.31 -8.82 8.59
N GLU A 96 -4.32 -8.04 8.96
CA GLU A 96 -5.71 -8.36 8.71
C GLU A 96 -6.04 -8.32 7.21
N ALA A 97 -5.51 -7.34 6.48
CA ALA A 97 -5.68 -7.25 5.04
C ALA A 97 -5.07 -8.46 4.32
N LEU A 98 -3.84 -8.85 4.64
CA LEU A 98 -3.18 -10.02 4.05
C LEU A 98 -3.94 -11.32 4.37
N GLU A 99 -4.49 -11.46 5.59
CA GLU A 99 -5.33 -12.59 5.97
C GLU A 99 -6.61 -12.65 5.11
N LYS A 100 -7.34 -11.54 5.00
CA LYS A 100 -8.58 -11.47 4.21
C LYS A 100 -8.34 -11.67 2.71
N LEU A 101 -7.19 -11.26 2.20
CA LEU A 101 -6.76 -11.54 0.83
C LEU A 101 -6.40 -13.00 0.58
N GLY A 102 -6.20 -13.81 1.64
CA GLY A 102 -5.65 -15.16 1.53
C GLY A 102 -4.17 -15.19 1.16
N ALA A 103 -3.43 -14.11 1.41
CA ALA A 103 -2.00 -13.98 1.15
C ALA A 103 -1.18 -14.55 2.34
N GLU A 104 -1.40 -15.83 2.66
CA GLU A 104 -0.88 -16.47 3.90
C GLU A 104 0.65 -16.48 3.96
N ASP A 105 1.36 -16.67 2.84
CA ASP A 105 2.83 -16.69 2.83
C ASP A 105 3.39 -15.31 3.19
N HIS A 106 2.81 -14.24 2.64
CA HIS A 106 3.15 -12.86 2.99
C HIS A 106 2.85 -12.55 4.45
N LEU A 107 1.67 -12.93 4.94
CA LEU A 107 1.27 -12.73 6.32
C LEU A 107 2.23 -13.40 7.30
N ASN A 108 2.56 -14.68 7.05
CA ASN A 108 3.42 -15.45 7.94
C ASN A 108 4.83 -14.88 8.03
N LEU A 109 5.44 -14.48 6.90
CA LEU A 109 6.78 -13.91 6.90
C LEU A 109 6.82 -12.50 7.47
N LEU A 110 5.81 -11.66 7.14
CA LEU A 110 5.71 -10.34 7.72
C LEU A 110 5.56 -10.39 9.25
N GLN A 111 4.70 -11.27 9.76
CA GLN A 111 4.55 -11.45 11.21
C GLN A 111 5.83 -11.89 11.90
N GLN A 112 6.61 -12.80 11.30
CA GLN A 112 7.90 -13.22 11.83
C GLN A 112 8.91 -12.04 11.92
N ASP A 113 8.99 -11.22 10.88
CA ASP A 113 9.89 -10.07 10.89
C ASP A 113 9.39 -8.94 11.81
N LEU A 114 8.07 -8.72 11.92
CA LEU A 114 7.49 -7.81 12.91
C LEU A 114 7.83 -8.24 14.34
N GLU A 115 7.69 -9.53 14.67
CA GLU A 115 8.04 -10.08 15.99
C GLU A 115 9.55 -9.95 16.28
N LYS A 116 10.39 -10.32 15.33
CA LYS A 116 11.85 -10.21 15.41
C LYS A 116 12.30 -8.78 15.70
N ASN A 117 11.68 -7.81 15.05
CA ASN A 117 11.95 -6.38 15.21
C ASN A 117 11.19 -5.76 16.40
N LYS A 118 10.31 -6.51 17.07
CA LYS A 118 9.44 -6.03 18.17
C LYS A 118 8.57 -4.83 17.76
N VAL A 119 8.11 -4.84 16.52
CA VAL A 119 7.21 -3.81 16.02
C VAL A 119 5.81 -4.08 16.53
N ASN A 120 5.19 -3.05 17.09
CA ASN A 120 3.79 -3.07 17.50
C ASN A 120 2.97 -2.25 16.50
N LEU A 121 2.18 -2.91 15.66
CA LEU A 121 1.35 -2.24 14.66
C LEU A 121 0.28 -1.31 15.24
N ILE A 122 -0.05 -1.45 16.55
CA ILE A 122 -1.00 -0.55 17.23
C ILE A 122 -0.31 0.75 17.65
N ASP A 123 1.02 0.75 17.77
CA ASP A 123 1.82 1.94 18.11
C ASP A 123 3.01 2.05 17.18
N LEU A 124 2.82 2.78 16.10
CA LEU A 124 3.83 3.06 15.08
C LEU A 124 4.52 4.42 15.26
N SER A 125 4.39 5.03 16.44
CA SER A 125 4.99 6.35 16.72
C SER A 125 6.50 6.41 16.48
N ALA A 126 7.20 5.28 16.60
CA ALA A 126 8.63 5.16 16.30
C ALA A 126 8.96 5.31 14.79
N PHE A 127 7.99 5.06 13.91
CA PHE A 127 8.14 5.17 12.45
C PHE A 127 7.74 6.55 11.91
N VAL A 128 7.10 7.37 12.73
CA VAL A 128 6.67 8.71 12.34
C VAL A 128 7.84 9.67 12.39
N THR A 129 8.28 10.12 11.23
CA THR A 129 9.35 11.11 11.12
C THR A 129 9.17 11.99 9.87
N ASP A 130 9.51 13.27 10.01
CA ASP A 130 9.58 14.26 8.93
C ASP A 130 11.04 14.62 8.55
N ASP A 131 12.01 13.96 9.17
CA ASP A 131 13.45 14.15 9.00
C ASP A 131 14.06 12.97 8.23
N LEU A 132 14.67 13.25 7.09
CA LEU A 132 15.33 12.24 6.24
C LEU A 132 16.46 11.49 6.96
N ASP A 133 17.21 12.17 7.85
CA ASP A 133 18.26 11.53 8.63
C ASP A 133 17.67 10.58 9.67
N ALA A 134 16.53 10.92 10.26
CA ALA A 134 15.80 10.05 11.18
C ALA A 134 15.17 8.87 10.42
N PHE A 135 14.57 9.10 9.26
CA PHE A 135 14.05 8.05 8.39
C PHE A 135 15.14 7.05 7.98
N SER A 136 16.31 7.53 7.56
CA SER A 136 17.45 6.65 7.22
C SER A 136 17.87 5.74 8.38
N LYS A 137 17.80 6.22 9.62
CA LYS A 137 18.13 5.43 10.80
C LYS A 137 17.13 4.31 11.10
N LEU A 138 15.90 4.39 10.61
CA LEU A 138 14.94 3.30 10.75
C LEU A 138 15.43 2.04 10.03
N TYR A 139 16.06 2.17 8.86
CA TYR A 139 16.66 1.03 8.15
C TYR A 139 17.85 0.40 8.89
N ASP A 140 18.58 1.18 9.67
CA ASP A 140 19.66 0.64 10.53
C ASP A 140 19.10 -0.06 11.78
N GLN A 141 17.91 0.38 12.23
CA GLN A 141 17.28 -0.11 13.46
C GLN A 141 16.41 -1.34 13.25
N TYR A 142 15.67 -1.38 12.13
CA TYR A 142 14.71 -2.43 11.81
C TYR A 142 15.15 -3.23 10.59
N ASN A 143 15.16 -4.54 10.72
CA ASN A 143 15.60 -5.44 9.65
C ASN A 143 14.46 -6.34 9.20
N PHE A 144 13.96 -6.10 7.99
CA PHE A 144 12.93 -6.88 7.32
C PHE A 144 13.47 -7.74 6.17
N ASP A 145 14.80 -8.01 6.18
CA ASP A 145 15.46 -8.74 5.10
C ASP A 145 14.84 -10.13 4.85
N THR A 146 14.26 -10.78 5.86
CA THR A 146 13.65 -12.12 5.68
C THR A 146 12.47 -12.01 4.74
N TYR A 147 11.56 -11.06 4.98
CA TYR A 147 10.40 -10.80 4.14
C TYR A 147 10.82 -10.30 2.75
N GLU A 148 11.67 -9.28 2.70
CA GLU A 148 12.05 -8.60 1.47
C GLU A 148 12.82 -9.50 0.49
N ASN A 149 13.69 -10.39 1.00
CA ASN A 149 14.42 -11.35 0.16
C ASN A 149 13.52 -12.46 -0.40
N GLU A 150 12.48 -12.87 0.32
CA GLU A 150 11.54 -13.89 -0.12
C GLU A 150 10.36 -13.34 -0.92
N TYR A 151 10.20 -12.01 -0.95
CA TYR A 151 9.05 -11.35 -1.57
C TYR A 151 8.71 -11.89 -2.97
N TYR A 152 9.68 -11.96 -3.85
CA TYR A 152 9.50 -12.43 -5.23
C TYR A 152 9.33 -13.94 -5.38
N ASN A 153 9.51 -14.70 -4.31
CA ASN A 153 9.29 -16.15 -4.29
C ASN A 153 7.88 -16.51 -3.77
N MET A 154 7.14 -15.53 -3.25
CA MET A 154 5.78 -15.71 -2.75
C MET A 154 4.74 -15.50 -3.88
N PRO A 155 3.50 -15.98 -3.69
CA PRO A 155 2.40 -15.66 -4.61
C PRO A 155 2.18 -14.15 -4.75
N SER A 156 1.80 -13.70 -5.94
CA SER A 156 1.60 -12.28 -6.24
C SER A 156 0.48 -11.66 -5.39
N ILE A 157 0.77 -10.54 -4.72
CA ILE A 157 -0.26 -9.74 -4.02
C ILE A 157 -1.27 -9.17 -5.03
N PRO A 158 -0.89 -8.61 -6.20
CA PRO A 158 -1.83 -8.21 -7.24
C PRO A 158 -2.82 -9.30 -7.65
N ASP A 159 -2.39 -10.56 -7.77
CA ASP A 159 -3.29 -11.69 -8.09
C ASP A 159 -4.30 -11.95 -6.95
N SER A 160 -3.85 -11.83 -5.70
CA SER A 160 -4.73 -11.94 -4.53
C SER A 160 -5.74 -10.80 -4.49
N ILE A 161 -5.34 -9.56 -4.80
CA ILE A 161 -6.20 -8.39 -4.94
C ILE A 161 -7.29 -8.64 -5.99
N ARG A 162 -6.90 -9.08 -7.21
CA ARG A 162 -7.87 -9.40 -8.28
C ARG A 162 -8.89 -10.45 -7.85
N THR A 163 -8.42 -11.47 -7.13
CA THR A 163 -9.28 -12.54 -6.63
C THR A 163 -10.25 -12.01 -5.58
N TYR A 164 -9.77 -11.17 -4.69
CA TYR A 164 -10.60 -10.55 -3.65
C TYR A 164 -11.68 -9.65 -4.26
N ILE A 165 -11.30 -8.74 -5.18
CA ILE A 165 -12.24 -7.85 -5.87
C ILE A 165 -13.33 -8.66 -6.62
N ARG A 166 -12.96 -9.74 -7.32
CA ARG A 166 -13.96 -10.59 -8.00
C ARG A 166 -14.98 -11.20 -7.05
N ASN A 167 -14.54 -11.57 -5.85
CA ASN A 167 -15.39 -12.21 -4.85
C ASN A 167 -16.25 -11.22 -4.06
N HIS A 168 -15.90 -9.92 -4.08
CA HIS A 168 -16.55 -8.85 -3.32
C HIS A 168 -16.97 -7.67 -4.21
N ALA A 169 -17.24 -7.94 -5.50
CA ALA A 169 -17.52 -6.87 -6.48
C ALA A 169 -18.67 -5.93 -6.09
N GLU A 170 -19.61 -6.41 -5.29
CA GLU A 170 -20.75 -5.63 -4.78
C GLU A 170 -20.36 -4.56 -3.76
N ASP A 171 -19.17 -4.70 -3.13
CA ASP A 171 -18.67 -3.76 -2.11
C ASP A 171 -17.97 -2.54 -2.73
N PHE A 172 -17.69 -2.59 -4.04
CA PHE A 172 -16.97 -1.56 -4.80
C PHE A 172 -17.88 -0.83 -5.81
N SER A 173 -19.17 -0.62 -5.50
CA SER A 173 -20.16 -0.04 -6.40
C SER A 173 -20.67 1.33 -5.93
#